data_fc8aec3ba1cdb260023d3269f13d06ea
#
_entry.id   fc8aec3ba1cdb260023d3269f13d06ea
#
_cell.length_a   1.000
_cell.length_b   1.000
_cell.length_c   1.000
_cell.angle_alpha   90.00
_cell.angle_beta   90.00
_cell.angle_gamma   90.00
#
_symmetry.space_group_name_H-M   'P 1'
#
loop_
_entity.id
_entity.type
_entity.pdbx_description
1 polymer ?
#
loop_
_entity_poly.entity_id
_entity_poly.type
_entity_poly.pdbx_seq_one_letter_code
_entity_poly.pdbx_strand_id
1 'polypeptide(L)'
;MARPKKSLQSTPATVKVDAVDELTAKLSEIGVEFVRDAWVNKAPENYGVTELQGEPRQLWADGHLIDSLWTVVVTMFVGDGDDSWAGLVNEKLAELEEAGKVDLTHTCTRAFDYEVGKVRWTWAVTICGDLVREEPAGDA
;
A
#
# COMPACT_ATOMS: atom_id res chain seq x y z
N MET A 1 14.59 27.31 36.51
CA MET A 1 14.36 26.79 36.17
C MET A 1 14.32 26.21 35.26
N ALA A 2 14.42 25.77 34.67
CA ALA A 2 14.27 25.27 33.83
C ALA A 2 13.91 24.35 33.46
N ARG A 3 13.53 23.86 33.10
CA ARG A 3 13.07 23.18 32.77
C ARG A 3 12.60 22.46 32.27
N PRO A 4 12.17 22.33 32.06
CA PRO A 4 11.37 21.47 31.88
C PRO A 4 11.26 20.91 30.65
N LYS A 5 11.39 21.44 29.79
CA LYS A 5 11.33 20.93 28.68
C LYS A 5 11.88 19.67 28.57
N LYS A 6 12.58 19.25 29.27
CA LYS A 6 13.10 18.11 29.27
C LYS A 6 12.21 17.11 29.41
N SER A 7 11.40 17.14 30.15
CA SER A 7 10.44 16.10 30.30
C SER A 7 9.71 15.86 29.02
N LEU A 8 9.54 16.89 28.26
CA LEU A 8 8.88 16.70 27.00
C LEU A 8 9.69 15.87 26.08
N GLN A 9 10.99 16.04 26.17
CA GLN A 9 11.77 15.33 25.30
C GLN A 9 12.01 13.95 25.69
N SER A 10 11.78 13.58 26.87
CA SER A 10 11.96 12.22 27.30
C SER A 10 10.91 11.28 26.71
N THR A 11 9.80 11.81 26.19
CA THR A 11 8.76 11.00 25.55
C THR A 11 9.19 10.71 24.12
N PRO A 12 9.30 9.45 23.74
CA PRO A 12 9.67 9.15 22.36
C PRO A 12 8.63 9.69 21.40
N ALA A 13 9.08 10.29 20.36
CA ALA A 13 8.19 10.74 19.32
C ALA A 13 7.70 9.54 18.54
N THR A 14 6.45 9.57 18.11
CA THR A 14 5.90 8.54 17.23
C THR A 14 5.28 9.22 16.02
N VAL A 15 5.15 8.46 14.95
CA VAL A 15 4.47 8.92 13.76
C VAL A 15 3.37 7.94 13.43
N LYS A 16 2.31 8.43 12.83
CA LYS A 16 1.25 7.57 12.35
C LYS A 16 1.60 7.11 10.95
N VAL A 17 1.51 5.80 10.75
CA VAL A 17 1.80 5.20 9.46
C VAL A 17 0.51 4.57 8.95
N ASP A 18 0.05 5.05 7.78
CA ASP A 18 -1.10 4.46 7.13
C ASP A 18 -0.57 3.36 6.21
N ALA A 19 -1.08 2.14 6.40
CA ALA A 19 -0.58 0.99 5.68
C ALA A 19 -0.78 1.10 4.17
N VAL A 20 -1.88 1.71 3.74
CA VAL A 20 -2.13 1.88 2.31
C VAL A 20 -1.18 2.90 1.70
N ASP A 21 -0.94 4.00 2.43
CA ASP A 21 0.03 5.00 1.97
C ASP A 21 1.43 4.41 1.91
N GLU A 22 1.78 3.60 2.90
CA GLU A 22 3.09 2.94 2.92
C GLU A 22 3.23 2.00 1.72
N LEU A 23 2.21 1.20 1.45
CA LEU A 23 2.19 0.31 0.30
C LEU A 23 2.36 1.09 -1.01
N THR A 24 1.63 2.21 -1.12
CA THR A 24 1.67 3.06 -2.31
C THR A 24 3.08 3.61 -2.53
N ALA A 25 3.71 4.10 -1.46
CA ALA A 25 5.06 4.64 -1.55
C ALA A 25 6.07 3.55 -1.92
N LYS A 26 5.93 2.37 -1.34
CA LYS A 26 6.86 1.27 -1.63
C LYS A 26 6.72 0.79 -3.07
N LEU A 27 5.50 0.73 -3.59
CA LEU A 27 5.30 0.34 -4.98
C LEU A 27 5.93 1.35 -5.94
N SER A 28 5.93 2.62 -5.57
CA SER A 28 6.51 3.65 -6.42
C SER A 28 8.03 3.51 -6.55
N GLU A 29 8.67 2.74 -5.67
CA GLU A 29 10.11 2.53 -5.74
C GLU A 29 10.56 1.74 -6.97
N ILE A 30 9.65 1.06 -7.64
CA ILE A 30 10.01 0.32 -8.84
C ILE A 30 10.30 1.22 -10.04
N GLY A 31 9.94 2.50 -9.96
CA GLY A 31 10.15 3.44 -11.07
C GLY A 31 8.87 3.85 -11.78
N VAL A 32 7.73 3.26 -11.40
CA VAL A 32 6.42 3.69 -11.85
C VAL A 32 5.74 4.33 -10.66
N GLU A 33 5.23 5.53 -10.82
CA GLU A 33 4.62 6.24 -9.71
C GLU A 33 3.22 5.72 -9.44
N PHE A 34 2.95 5.37 -8.18
CA PHE A 34 1.63 4.98 -7.71
C PHE A 34 1.08 6.08 -6.84
N VAL A 35 -0.23 6.32 -6.96
CA VAL A 35 -0.94 7.26 -6.09
C VAL A 35 -2.13 6.54 -5.49
N ARG A 36 -2.62 7.06 -4.38
CA ARG A 36 -3.78 6.48 -3.71
C ARG A 36 -5.06 7.06 -4.30
N ASP A 37 -6.00 6.20 -4.60
CA ASP A 37 -7.36 6.48 -5.07
C ASP A 37 -7.45 7.01 -6.49
N ALA A 38 -6.84 8.12 -6.81
CA ALA A 38 -6.98 8.67 -8.15
C ALA A 38 -5.87 9.66 -8.46
N TRP A 39 -5.58 9.81 -9.72
CA TRP A 39 -4.68 10.84 -10.21
C TRP A 39 -5.43 12.15 -10.32
N VAL A 40 -4.87 13.20 -9.73
CA VAL A 40 -5.48 14.53 -9.76
C VAL A 40 -5.07 15.27 -11.03
N ASN A 41 -3.81 15.11 -11.42
CA ASN A 41 -3.28 15.74 -12.62
C ASN A 41 -3.16 14.70 -13.72
N LYS A 42 -2.65 15.13 -14.88
CA LYS A 42 -2.46 14.21 -15.98
C LYS A 42 -1.47 13.11 -15.58
N ALA A 43 -1.88 11.88 -15.74
CA ALA A 43 -1.05 10.75 -15.39
C ALA A 43 0.07 10.54 -16.42
N PRO A 44 1.24 10.03 -15.98
CA PRO A 44 2.31 9.70 -16.92
C PRO A 44 1.93 8.51 -17.80
N GLU A 45 2.82 8.12 -18.68
CA GLU A 45 2.55 7.01 -19.59
C GLU A 45 2.31 5.71 -18.84
N ASN A 46 3.16 5.43 -17.85
CA ASN A 46 2.99 4.28 -16.96
C ASN A 46 2.71 4.82 -15.57
N TYR A 47 1.65 4.35 -14.95
CA TYR A 47 1.29 4.83 -13.62
C TYR A 47 0.48 3.78 -12.88
N GLY A 48 0.38 3.95 -11.57
CA GLY A 48 -0.38 3.04 -10.75
C GLY A 48 -1.32 3.74 -9.79
N VAL A 49 -2.27 2.98 -9.29
CA VAL A 49 -3.25 3.46 -8.32
C VAL A 49 -3.45 2.37 -7.29
N THR A 50 -3.49 2.75 -6.02
CA THR A 50 -3.88 1.83 -4.95
C THR A 50 -5.21 2.29 -4.39
N GLU A 51 -6.10 1.34 -4.13
CA GLU A 51 -7.42 1.68 -3.68
C GLU A 51 -7.87 0.72 -2.60
N LEU A 52 -8.23 1.26 -1.44
CA LEU A 52 -8.75 0.46 -0.35
C LEU A 52 -10.19 0.11 -0.67
N GLN A 53 -10.52 -1.18 -0.62
CA GLN A 53 -11.87 -1.60 -0.93
C GLN A 53 -12.72 -1.73 0.31
N GLY A 54 -13.87 -1.08 0.25
CA GLY A 54 -15.00 -1.31 1.14
C GLY A 54 -14.65 -1.54 2.60
N GLU A 55 -15.34 -2.51 3.16
CA GLU A 55 -15.20 -2.85 4.57
C GLU A 55 -14.28 -4.04 4.73
N PRO A 56 -13.62 -4.15 5.87
CA PRO A 56 -12.73 -5.27 6.10
C PRO A 56 -13.54 -6.56 6.28
N ARG A 57 -12.92 -7.66 5.90
CA ARG A 57 -13.46 -8.96 6.23
C ARG A 57 -12.98 -9.29 7.63
N GLN A 58 -13.91 -9.66 8.50
CA GLN A 58 -13.59 -9.90 9.90
C GLN A 58 -13.41 -11.37 10.17
N LEU A 59 -12.41 -11.69 10.98
CA LEU A 59 -12.15 -13.05 11.44
C LEU A 59 -12.64 -13.17 12.87
N TRP A 60 -13.51 -14.14 13.11
CA TRP A 60 -14.07 -14.38 14.43
C TRP A 60 -13.71 -15.79 14.89
N ALA A 61 -13.49 -15.94 16.19
CA ALA A 61 -13.34 -17.25 16.80
C ALA A 61 -13.96 -17.20 18.18
N ASP A 62 -14.78 -18.19 18.49
CA ASP A 62 -15.45 -18.31 19.79
C ASP A 62 -16.18 -17.02 20.18
N GLY A 63 -16.81 -16.39 19.21
CA GLY A 63 -17.58 -15.17 19.46
C GLY A 63 -16.77 -13.92 19.66
N HIS A 64 -15.45 -14.00 19.48
CA HIS A 64 -14.57 -12.84 19.62
C HIS A 64 -13.96 -12.46 18.28
N LEU A 65 -13.88 -11.16 18.02
CA LEU A 65 -13.20 -10.66 16.84
C LEU A 65 -11.70 -10.87 17.02
N ILE A 66 -11.09 -11.62 16.11
CA ILE A 66 -9.66 -11.87 16.15
C ILE A 66 -8.93 -10.81 15.36
N ASP A 67 -9.41 -10.53 14.14
CA ASP A 67 -8.69 -9.60 13.29
C ASP A 67 -9.59 -9.12 12.16
N SER A 68 -9.11 -8.08 11.47
CA SER A 68 -9.76 -7.54 10.29
C SER A 68 -8.83 -7.70 9.10
N LEU A 69 -9.39 -8.09 7.97
CA LEU A 69 -8.63 -8.27 6.73
C LEU A 69 -9.09 -7.23 5.74
N TRP A 70 -8.20 -6.37 5.34
CA TRP A 70 -8.49 -5.30 4.39
C TRP A 70 -7.98 -5.69 3.02
N THR A 71 -8.72 -5.36 1.98
CA THR A 71 -8.29 -5.59 0.61
C THR A 71 -7.91 -4.28 -0.03
N VAL A 72 -6.72 -4.23 -0.60
CA VAL A 72 -6.27 -3.10 -1.38
C VAL A 72 -6.11 -3.59 -2.81
N VAL A 73 -6.74 -2.91 -3.74
CA VAL A 73 -6.59 -3.20 -5.15
C VAL A 73 -5.45 -2.34 -5.68
N VAL A 74 -4.45 -2.99 -6.23
CA VAL A 74 -3.32 -2.32 -6.86
C VAL A 74 -3.51 -2.44 -8.36
N THR A 75 -3.57 -1.31 -9.04
CA THR A 75 -3.77 -1.27 -10.48
C THR A 75 -2.60 -0.51 -11.12
N MET A 76 -2.00 -1.09 -12.15
CA MET A 76 -0.95 -0.40 -12.89
C MET A 76 -1.35 -0.34 -14.36
N PHE A 77 -1.28 0.86 -14.92
CA PHE A 77 -1.53 1.07 -16.34
C PHE A 77 -0.22 1.23 -17.06
N VAL A 78 -0.03 0.44 -18.12
CA VAL A 78 1.21 0.43 -18.88
C VAL A 78 0.91 0.94 -20.28
N GLY A 79 1.49 2.09 -20.60
CA GLY A 79 1.29 2.71 -21.91
C GLY A 79 2.43 2.47 -22.86
N ASP A 80 3.62 2.08 -22.36
CA ASP A 80 4.78 1.86 -23.20
C ASP A 80 4.87 0.43 -23.76
N GLY A 81 3.92 -0.42 -23.38
CA GLY A 81 3.89 -1.79 -23.88
C GLY A 81 4.86 -2.73 -23.18
N ASP A 82 5.54 -2.28 -22.14
CA ASP A 82 6.55 -3.10 -21.46
C ASP A 82 5.93 -3.80 -20.24
N ASP A 83 5.49 -5.03 -20.45
CA ASP A 83 4.87 -5.80 -19.38
C ASP A 83 5.85 -6.24 -18.29
N SER A 84 7.14 -6.02 -18.47
CA SER A 84 8.11 -6.39 -17.44
C SER A 84 7.94 -5.56 -16.16
N TRP A 85 7.25 -4.42 -16.24
CA TRP A 85 6.92 -3.63 -15.05
C TRP A 85 6.11 -4.47 -14.05
N ALA A 86 5.26 -5.38 -14.55
CA ALA A 86 4.47 -6.22 -13.66
C ALA A 86 5.33 -7.15 -12.83
N GLY A 87 6.44 -7.62 -13.39
CA GLY A 87 7.39 -8.45 -12.64
C GLY A 87 7.99 -7.68 -11.48
N LEU A 88 8.27 -6.38 -11.68
CA LEU A 88 8.82 -5.56 -10.61
C LEU A 88 7.80 -5.33 -9.50
N VAL A 89 6.51 -5.19 -9.86
CA VAL A 89 5.46 -5.09 -8.85
C VAL A 89 5.38 -6.38 -8.06
N ASN A 90 5.43 -7.53 -8.74
CA ASN A 90 5.38 -8.81 -8.06
C ASN A 90 6.55 -8.97 -7.08
N GLU A 91 7.75 -8.55 -7.49
CA GLU A 91 8.91 -8.62 -6.60
C GLU A 91 8.75 -7.71 -5.40
N LYS A 92 8.24 -6.50 -5.62
CA LYS A 92 8.04 -5.56 -4.51
C LYS A 92 6.98 -6.08 -3.53
N LEU A 93 5.90 -6.65 -4.05
CA LEU A 93 4.87 -7.22 -3.19
C LEU A 93 5.40 -8.40 -2.39
N ALA A 94 6.25 -9.23 -2.98
CA ALA A 94 6.87 -10.33 -2.27
C ALA A 94 7.77 -9.82 -1.14
N GLU A 95 8.54 -8.75 -1.40
CA GLU A 95 9.36 -8.14 -0.35
C GLU A 95 8.51 -7.62 0.80
N LEU A 96 7.39 -6.98 0.47
CA LEU A 96 6.51 -6.43 1.49
C LEU A 96 5.83 -7.51 2.29
N GLU A 97 5.49 -8.61 1.65
CA GLU A 97 4.90 -9.75 2.35
C GLU A 97 5.91 -10.36 3.32
N GLU A 98 7.15 -10.50 2.88
CA GLU A 98 8.19 -11.05 3.73
C GLU A 98 8.51 -10.11 4.90
N ALA A 99 8.39 -8.81 4.68
CA ALA A 99 8.61 -7.82 5.73
C ALA A 99 7.39 -7.66 6.65
N GLY A 100 6.31 -8.38 6.40
CA GLY A 100 5.11 -8.30 7.23
C GLY A 100 4.27 -7.06 6.98
N LYS A 101 4.49 -6.35 5.88
CA LYS A 101 3.72 -5.14 5.57
C LYS A 101 2.42 -5.45 4.87
N VAL A 102 2.37 -6.57 4.15
CA VAL A 102 1.14 -7.09 3.59
C VAL A 102 1.09 -8.58 3.94
N ASP A 103 -0.11 -9.13 4.00
CA ASP A 103 -0.25 -10.51 4.44
C ASP A 103 -0.30 -11.48 3.28
N LEU A 104 -0.93 -11.07 2.21
CA LEU A 104 -1.09 -11.98 1.09
C LEU A 104 -1.41 -11.19 -0.16
N THR A 105 -0.77 -11.56 -1.25
CA THR A 105 -1.10 -11.02 -2.56
C THR A 105 -1.86 -12.08 -3.31
N HIS A 106 -3.11 -11.76 -3.65
CA HIS A 106 -3.92 -12.64 -4.47
C HIS A 106 -3.67 -12.28 -5.92
N THR A 107 -4.10 -13.10 -6.78
CA THR A 107 -4.18 -12.94 -8.23
C THR A 107 -3.53 -11.71 -8.85
N CYS A 108 -2.93 -11.95 -9.97
CA CYS A 108 -2.43 -10.89 -10.84
C CYS A 108 -3.13 -11.11 -12.17
N THR A 109 -3.88 -10.12 -12.62
CA THR A 109 -4.60 -10.23 -13.89
C THR A 109 -4.16 -9.12 -14.83
N ARG A 110 -4.23 -9.42 -16.12
CA ARG A 110 -3.84 -8.48 -17.17
C ARG A 110 -4.99 -8.35 -18.15
N ALA A 111 -5.32 -7.12 -18.51
CA ALA A 111 -6.35 -6.85 -19.50
C ALA A 111 -6.04 -5.53 -20.19
N PHE A 112 -6.56 -5.34 -21.39
CA PHE A 112 -6.45 -4.05 -22.03
C PHE A 112 -7.65 -3.21 -21.63
N ASP A 113 -7.39 -1.99 -21.16
CA ASP A 113 -8.44 -1.08 -20.74
C ASP A 113 -8.74 -0.14 -21.90
N TYR A 114 -9.89 -0.34 -22.55
CA TYR A 114 -10.23 0.42 -23.76
C TYR A 114 -10.58 1.87 -23.46
N GLU A 115 -11.03 2.16 -22.24
CA GLU A 115 -11.33 3.55 -21.89
C GLU A 115 -10.07 4.36 -21.69
N VAL A 116 -9.08 3.77 -21.07
CA VAL A 116 -7.81 4.43 -20.81
C VAL A 116 -6.87 4.29 -22.01
N GLY A 117 -7.00 3.21 -22.77
CA GLY A 117 -6.15 2.93 -23.91
C GLY A 117 -4.79 2.37 -23.51
N LYS A 118 -4.73 1.65 -22.40
CA LYS A 118 -3.49 1.08 -21.88
C LYS A 118 -3.74 -0.32 -21.36
N VAL A 119 -2.67 -1.08 -21.23
CA VAL A 119 -2.74 -2.38 -20.57
C VAL A 119 -2.89 -2.13 -19.08
N ARG A 120 -3.79 -2.86 -18.45
CA ARG A 120 -4.05 -2.76 -17.02
C ARG A 120 -3.68 -4.05 -16.33
N TRP A 121 -2.80 -3.94 -15.35
CA TRP A 121 -2.44 -5.04 -14.45
C TRP A 121 -3.10 -4.80 -13.10
N THR A 122 -3.70 -5.82 -12.51
CA THR A 122 -4.43 -5.67 -11.26
C THR A 122 -4.03 -6.76 -10.27
N TRP A 123 -3.78 -6.36 -9.04
CA TRP A 123 -3.48 -7.26 -7.92
C TRP A 123 -4.43 -6.97 -6.78
N ALA A 124 -4.78 -7.99 -6.02
CA ALA A 124 -5.51 -7.82 -4.77
C ALA A 124 -4.57 -8.15 -3.63
N VAL A 125 -4.37 -7.21 -2.73
CA VAL A 125 -3.42 -7.32 -1.63
C VAL A 125 -4.20 -7.28 -0.33
N THR A 126 -3.88 -8.19 0.60
CA THR A 126 -4.54 -8.24 1.89
C THR A 126 -3.64 -7.65 2.96
N ILE A 127 -4.23 -6.77 3.77
CA ILE A 127 -3.56 -6.20 4.95
C ILE A 127 -4.38 -6.61 6.16
N CYS A 128 -3.70 -7.18 7.17
CA CYS A 128 -4.35 -7.68 8.37
C CYS A 128 -4.14 -6.69 9.50
N GLY A 129 -5.18 -6.45 10.29
CA GLY A 129 -5.07 -5.61 11.47
C GLY A 129 -5.40 -4.15 11.21
N ASP A 130 -4.77 -3.28 11.97
CA ASP A 130 -5.05 -1.85 11.87
C ASP A 130 -4.40 -1.23 10.66
N LEU A 131 -5.17 -0.45 9.92
CA LEU A 131 -4.63 0.25 8.75
C LEU A 131 -3.71 1.39 9.15
N VAL A 132 -3.97 2.02 10.29
CA VAL A 132 -3.13 3.10 10.79
C VAL A 132 -2.50 2.64 12.10
N ARG A 133 -1.19 2.74 12.18
CA ARG A 133 -0.46 2.34 13.37
C ARG A 133 0.52 3.44 13.75
N GLU A 134 0.97 3.42 15.00
CA GLU A 134 1.99 4.34 15.45
C GLU A 134 3.32 3.62 15.49
N GLU A 135 4.34 4.26 14.98
CA GLU A 135 5.69 3.71 14.99
C GLU A 135 6.63 4.75 15.56
N PRO A 136 7.77 4.35 16.12
CA PRO A 136 8.75 5.32 16.56
C PRO A 136 9.15 6.20 15.38
N ALA A 137 9.27 7.48 15.64
CA ALA A 137 9.79 8.37 14.62
C ALA A 137 11.19 7.92 14.29
N GLY A 138 11.56 7.96 13.10
CA GLY A 138 12.79 7.43 12.64
C GLY A 138 13.91 7.87 13.48
N ASP A 139 14.93 7.31 13.49
CA ASP A 139 15.86 7.60 14.20
C ASP A 139 16.51 8.44 13.87
N ALA A 140 16.12 8.66 13.74
CA ALA A 140 16.57 9.68 13.51
C ALA A 140 17.67 9.65 13.64
#